data_748faa1d8621f99d0a6719de216be800
#
_entry.id   748faa1d8621f99d0a6719de216be800
#
_cell.length_a   1.000
_cell.length_b   1.000
_cell.length_c   1.000
_cell.angle_alpha   90.00
_cell.angle_beta   90.00
_cell.angle_gamma   90.00
#
_symmetry.space_group_name_H-M   'P 1'
#
loop_
_entity.id
_entity.type
_entity.pdbx_description
1 polymer ?
#
loop_
_entity_poly.entity_id
_entity_poly.type
_entity_poly.pdbx_seq_one_letter_code
_entity_poly.pdbx_strand_id
1 'polypeptide(L)'
;MMTVFIINRRRIITAALFAALLSSCAGDDEASSKKASADMAKGKTVAGAMMRAGEASRRRGDISAAIEFFRRAHQAEPKQIEPLVGLGESLVAASLVKDAADAFRRALVIDPDNARALRGLGNSLIAQDQLDLAVEKFQKAVAADPKDYRAYSGLGVAHDSMADHAKAQEFYYAGLEIAPDDVNLRNNLGLSLAFAGHYNGAVEILRPLALRPGATARDRQNLALAYGLSGDIKNAENFARMDMDSRGVERNMSYYAALRSMSDPVLRVRSVRAGHALRSR
;
A
#
# COMPACT_ATOMS: atom_id res chain seq x y z
N MET A 1 -44.44 -68.87 -5.74
CA MET A 1 -43.01 -68.46 -5.73
C MET A 1 -42.88 -67.13 -6.46
N MET A 2 -42.85 -66.06 -5.74
CA MET A 2 -42.71 -64.71 -6.28
C MET A 2 -41.26 -64.24 -6.04
N THR A 3 -40.50 -64.03 -7.11
CA THR A 3 -39.14 -63.55 -7.04
C THR A 3 -39.18 -62.03 -7.21
N VAL A 4 -38.87 -61.32 -6.13
CA VAL A 4 -38.81 -59.84 -6.11
C VAL A 4 -37.46 -59.40 -6.64
N PHE A 5 -37.44 -58.64 -7.74
CA PHE A 5 -36.27 -57.94 -8.25
C PHE A 5 -36.04 -56.64 -7.46
N ILE A 6 -35.03 -56.61 -6.61
CA ILE A 6 -34.58 -55.41 -5.94
C ILE A 6 -33.63 -54.68 -6.89
N ILE A 7 -34.15 -53.63 -7.57
CA ILE A 7 -33.32 -52.74 -8.39
C ILE A 7 -32.55 -51.82 -7.47
N ASN A 8 -31.24 -51.98 -7.51
CA ASN A 8 -30.27 -51.31 -6.64
C ASN A 8 -30.14 -49.81 -7.02
N ARG A 9 -30.91 -48.96 -6.33
CA ARG A 9 -30.93 -47.48 -6.52
C ARG A 9 -29.59 -46.77 -6.24
N ARG A 10 -28.57 -47.48 -5.75
CA ARG A 10 -27.26 -46.87 -5.39
C ARG A 10 -26.32 -46.60 -6.57
N ARG A 11 -26.54 -47.15 -7.75
CA ARG A 11 -25.65 -46.96 -8.91
C ARG A 11 -26.00 -45.76 -9.80
N ILE A 12 -27.18 -45.18 -9.68
CA ILE A 12 -27.61 -44.03 -10.51
C ILE A 12 -27.17 -42.70 -9.89
N ILE A 13 -27.05 -42.62 -8.55
CA ILE A 13 -26.64 -41.36 -7.86
C ILE A 13 -25.15 -41.08 -8.04
N THR A 14 -24.30 -42.11 -8.14
CA THR A 14 -22.84 -41.91 -8.34
C THR A 14 -22.47 -41.44 -9.75
N ALA A 15 -23.23 -41.79 -10.78
CA ALA A 15 -22.94 -41.34 -12.14
C ALA A 15 -23.32 -39.86 -12.37
N ALA A 16 -24.41 -39.39 -11.75
CA ALA A 16 -24.81 -37.96 -11.86
C ALA A 16 -23.90 -37.00 -11.09
N LEU A 17 -23.38 -37.41 -9.91
CA LEU A 17 -22.41 -36.59 -9.16
C LEU A 17 -21.05 -36.53 -9.85
N PHE A 18 -20.62 -37.59 -10.55
CA PHE A 18 -19.34 -37.58 -11.28
C PHE A 18 -19.38 -36.69 -12.54
N ALA A 19 -20.54 -36.64 -13.23
CA ALA A 19 -20.73 -35.75 -14.38
C ALA A 19 -20.79 -34.27 -13.97
N ALA A 20 -21.37 -33.94 -12.81
CA ALA A 20 -21.38 -32.56 -12.29
C ALA A 20 -20.01 -32.07 -11.85
N LEU A 21 -19.14 -32.92 -11.27
CA LEU A 21 -17.77 -32.60 -10.88
C LEU A 21 -16.85 -32.39 -12.10
N LEU A 22 -17.02 -33.14 -13.17
CA LEU A 22 -16.25 -32.97 -14.41
C LEU A 22 -16.67 -31.73 -15.19
N SER A 23 -17.95 -31.32 -15.11
CA SER A 23 -18.42 -30.09 -15.75
C SER A 23 -17.93 -28.82 -15.03
N SER A 24 -17.74 -28.86 -13.70
CA SER A 24 -17.19 -27.75 -12.93
C SER A 24 -15.69 -27.52 -13.19
N CYS A 25 -14.90 -28.60 -13.28
CA CYS A 25 -13.47 -28.49 -13.61
C CYS A 25 -13.20 -28.02 -15.05
N ALA A 26 -14.06 -28.42 -16.01
CA ALA A 26 -13.89 -28.02 -17.42
C ALA A 26 -14.16 -26.53 -17.65
N GLY A 27 -15.04 -25.90 -16.86
CA GLY A 27 -15.32 -24.45 -16.93
C GLY A 27 -14.17 -23.59 -16.44
N ASP A 28 -13.54 -23.99 -15.35
CA ASP A 28 -12.41 -23.25 -14.75
C ASP A 28 -11.14 -23.37 -15.60
N ASP A 29 -10.91 -24.52 -16.22
CA ASP A 29 -9.78 -24.76 -17.12
C ASP A 29 -9.91 -23.96 -18.44
N GLU A 30 -11.13 -23.84 -18.99
CA GLU A 30 -11.37 -23.07 -20.22
C GLU A 30 -11.25 -21.56 -19.98
N ALA A 31 -11.74 -21.04 -18.85
CA ALA A 31 -11.59 -19.66 -18.45
C ALA A 31 -10.12 -19.32 -18.15
N SER A 32 -9.40 -20.22 -17.47
CA SER A 32 -7.97 -20.09 -17.18
C SER A 32 -7.13 -20.14 -18.47
N SER A 33 -7.45 -21.07 -19.40
CA SER A 33 -6.78 -21.19 -20.70
C SER A 33 -7.03 -19.96 -21.60
N LYS A 34 -8.27 -19.44 -21.63
CA LYS A 34 -8.60 -18.20 -22.38
C LYS A 34 -7.87 -16.99 -21.80
N LYS A 35 -7.78 -16.88 -20.48
CA LYS A 35 -7.02 -15.83 -19.81
C LYS A 35 -5.53 -15.94 -20.11
N ALA A 36 -4.95 -17.13 -20.01
CA ALA A 36 -3.54 -17.35 -20.33
C ALA A 36 -3.19 -17.07 -21.80
N SER A 37 -4.08 -17.44 -22.74
CA SER A 37 -3.90 -17.15 -24.16
C SER A 37 -4.05 -15.66 -24.48
N ALA A 38 -4.97 -14.94 -23.81
CA ALA A 38 -5.12 -13.50 -23.92
C ALA A 38 -3.89 -12.76 -23.34
N ASP A 39 -3.36 -13.23 -22.21
CA ASP A 39 -2.16 -12.66 -21.60
C ASP A 39 -0.90 -12.90 -22.47
N MET A 40 -0.80 -14.07 -23.10
CA MET A 40 0.25 -14.35 -24.09
C MET A 40 0.11 -13.50 -25.36
N ALA A 41 -1.11 -13.27 -25.84
CA ALA A 41 -1.35 -12.41 -26.99
C ALA A 41 -0.99 -10.95 -26.69
N LYS A 42 -1.40 -10.41 -25.53
CA LYS A 42 -1.00 -9.07 -25.05
C LYS A 42 0.53 -8.94 -24.97
N GLY A 43 1.22 -9.97 -24.50
CA GLY A 43 2.68 -9.97 -24.41
C GLY A 43 3.42 -9.94 -25.75
N LYS A 44 2.75 -10.29 -26.86
CA LYS A 44 3.35 -10.29 -28.21
C LYS A 44 3.18 -8.97 -28.95
N THR A 45 2.33 -8.05 -28.45
CA THR A 45 2.12 -6.72 -29.04
C THR A 45 3.29 -5.78 -28.75
N VAL A 46 3.40 -4.70 -29.53
CA VAL A 46 4.37 -3.63 -29.26
C VAL A 46 4.14 -3.03 -27.86
N ALA A 47 2.88 -2.80 -27.48
CA ALA A 47 2.53 -2.33 -26.14
C ALA A 47 2.98 -3.29 -25.06
N GLY A 48 2.72 -4.59 -25.24
CA GLY A 48 3.17 -5.62 -24.30
C GLY A 48 4.71 -5.70 -24.15
N ALA A 49 5.46 -5.50 -25.24
CA ALA A 49 6.91 -5.40 -25.17
C ALA A 49 7.36 -4.16 -24.39
N MET A 50 6.74 -3.01 -24.63
CA MET A 50 7.02 -1.76 -23.90
C MET A 50 6.64 -1.88 -22.41
N MET A 51 5.53 -2.52 -22.07
CA MET A 51 5.14 -2.82 -20.69
C MET A 51 6.22 -3.62 -19.96
N ARG A 52 6.71 -4.71 -20.55
CA ARG A 52 7.78 -5.51 -19.95
C ARG A 52 9.08 -4.72 -19.79
N ALA A 53 9.45 -3.89 -20.78
CA ALA A 53 10.62 -3.02 -20.70
C ALA A 53 10.47 -1.98 -19.59
N GLY A 54 9.29 -1.37 -19.44
CA GLY A 54 8.96 -0.43 -18.36
C GLY A 54 9.09 -1.05 -16.98
N GLU A 55 8.49 -2.24 -16.79
CA GLU A 55 8.62 -2.98 -15.53
C GLU A 55 10.08 -3.40 -15.23
N ALA A 56 10.83 -3.82 -16.23
CA ALA A 56 12.25 -4.16 -16.07
C ALA A 56 13.09 -2.92 -15.70
N SER A 57 12.82 -1.76 -16.33
CA SER A 57 13.49 -0.50 -16.01
C SER A 57 13.18 -0.04 -14.58
N ARG A 58 11.92 -0.13 -14.17
CA ARG A 58 11.48 0.19 -12.82
C ARG A 58 12.17 -0.68 -11.77
N ARG A 59 12.27 -2.00 -12.01
CA ARG A 59 13.00 -2.91 -11.10
C ARG A 59 14.49 -2.61 -10.99
N ARG A 60 15.12 -2.09 -12.05
CA ARG A 60 16.53 -1.64 -12.03
C ARG A 60 16.74 -0.25 -11.44
N GLY A 61 15.64 0.46 -11.09
CA GLY A 61 15.71 1.83 -10.61
C GLY A 61 15.86 2.88 -11.71
N ASP A 62 15.81 2.48 -12.99
CA ASP A 62 15.82 3.42 -14.13
C ASP A 62 14.40 3.96 -14.34
N ILE A 63 14.03 4.90 -13.48
CA ILE A 63 12.67 5.45 -13.46
C ILE A 63 12.36 6.25 -14.70
N SER A 64 13.33 6.98 -15.25
CA SER A 64 13.15 7.76 -16.47
C SER A 64 12.83 6.88 -17.68
N ALA A 65 13.58 5.78 -17.87
CA ALA A 65 13.28 4.82 -18.91
C ALA A 65 11.91 4.13 -18.69
N ALA A 66 11.55 3.81 -17.44
CA ALA A 66 10.25 3.23 -17.12
C ALA A 66 9.09 4.14 -17.54
N ILE A 67 9.15 5.44 -17.22
CA ILE A 67 8.16 6.46 -17.62
C ILE A 67 8.00 6.47 -19.15
N GLU A 68 9.11 6.50 -19.89
CA GLU A 68 9.07 6.55 -21.35
C GLU A 68 8.48 5.27 -21.95
N PHE A 69 8.84 4.08 -21.45
CA PHE A 69 8.26 2.82 -21.92
C PHE A 69 6.77 2.71 -21.64
N PHE A 70 6.29 3.09 -20.47
CA PHE A 70 4.86 3.08 -20.16
C PHE A 70 4.08 4.10 -20.99
N ARG A 71 4.66 5.27 -21.27
CA ARG A 71 4.05 6.26 -22.17
C ARG A 71 3.88 5.72 -23.58
N ARG A 72 4.90 5.09 -24.14
CA ARG A 72 4.84 4.43 -25.46
C ARG A 72 3.87 3.26 -25.48
N ALA A 73 3.82 2.47 -24.43
CA ALA A 73 2.83 1.40 -24.32
C ALA A 73 1.40 1.94 -24.37
N HIS A 74 1.11 3.03 -23.65
CA HIS A 74 -0.20 3.67 -23.70
C HIS A 74 -0.51 4.27 -25.09
N GLN A 75 0.47 4.87 -25.78
CA GLN A 75 0.29 5.38 -27.13
C GLN A 75 -0.04 4.27 -28.13
N ALA A 76 0.59 3.10 -27.99
CA ALA A 76 0.34 1.96 -28.86
C ALA A 76 -1.04 1.32 -28.61
N GLU A 77 -1.50 1.27 -27.36
CA GLU A 77 -2.79 0.69 -26.97
C GLU A 77 -3.52 1.59 -25.97
N PRO A 78 -4.17 2.69 -26.43
CA PRO A 78 -4.74 3.72 -25.53
C PRO A 78 -5.89 3.24 -24.64
N LYS A 79 -6.53 2.10 -24.98
CA LYS A 79 -7.63 1.52 -24.20
C LYS A 79 -7.16 0.60 -23.07
N GLN A 80 -5.88 0.26 -23.00
CA GLN A 80 -5.34 -0.51 -21.90
C GLN A 80 -5.03 0.39 -20.71
N ILE A 81 -5.42 -0.07 -19.52
CA ILE A 81 -5.23 0.67 -18.28
C ILE A 81 -3.83 0.49 -17.69
N GLU A 82 -3.25 -0.70 -17.84
CA GLU A 82 -1.99 -1.07 -17.20
C GLU A 82 -0.82 -0.11 -17.51
N PRO A 83 -0.67 0.39 -18.77
CA PRO A 83 0.36 1.38 -19.07
C PRO A 83 0.21 2.69 -18.27
N LEU A 84 -1.03 3.16 -18.07
CA LEU A 84 -1.28 4.37 -17.29
C LEU A 84 -1.03 4.16 -15.80
N VAL A 85 -1.38 3.00 -15.26
CA VAL A 85 -1.07 2.64 -13.87
C VAL A 85 0.43 2.55 -13.66
N GLY A 86 1.16 1.84 -14.54
CA GLY A 86 2.63 1.74 -14.49
C GLY A 86 3.32 3.10 -14.65
N LEU A 87 2.79 3.97 -15.53
CA LEU A 87 3.25 5.35 -15.70
C LEU A 87 3.05 6.15 -14.40
N GLY A 88 1.85 6.10 -13.81
CA GLY A 88 1.56 6.79 -12.55
C GLY A 88 2.47 6.34 -11.41
N GLU A 89 2.68 5.02 -11.23
CA GLU A 89 3.59 4.48 -10.22
C GLU A 89 5.04 4.93 -10.45
N SER A 90 5.50 4.99 -11.71
CA SER A 90 6.84 5.47 -12.05
C SER A 90 7.00 6.98 -11.80
N LEU A 91 5.95 7.77 -12.10
CA LEU A 91 5.94 9.21 -11.82
C LEU A 91 5.96 9.50 -10.30
N VAL A 92 5.27 8.68 -9.47
CA VAL A 92 5.40 8.75 -8.00
C VAL A 92 6.84 8.50 -7.58
N ALA A 93 7.50 7.47 -8.13
CA ALA A 93 8.90 7.16 -7.83
C ALA A 93 9.86 8.29 -8.25
N ALA A 94 9.51 9.04 -9.31
CA ALA A 94 10.22 10.25 -9.74
C ALA A 94 9.86 11.51 -8.93
N SER A 95 8.99 11.42 -7.92
CA SER A 95 8.44 12.55 -7.16
C SER A 95 7.62 13.55 -8.00
N LEU A 96 7.18 13.15 -9.19
CA LEU A 96 6.33 13.94 -10.09
C LEU A 96 4.84 13.73 -9.75
N VAL A 97 4.47 14.17 -8.55
CA VAL A 97 3.18 13.83 -7.91
C VAL A 97 1.96 14.31 -8.72
N LYS A 98 2.02 15.49 -9.34
CA LYS A 98 0.90 16.03 -10.14
C LYS A 98 0.68 15.20 -11.40
N ASP A 99 1.77 14.89 -12.10
CA ASP A 99 1.72 14.09 -13.33
C ASP A 99 1.26 12.65 -13.02
N ALA A 100 1.67 12.10 -11.86
CA ALA A 100 1.19 10.81 -11.39
C ALA A 100 -0.33 10.81 -11.16
N ALA A 101 -0.86 11.84 -10.49
CA ALA A 101 -2.29 11.99 -10.29
C ALA A 101 -3.05 12.04 -11.61
N ASP A 102 -2.51 12.74 -12.63
CA ASP A 102 -3.12 12.82 -13.95
C ASP A 102 -3.10 11.48 -14.68
N ALA A 103 -2.00 10.73 -14.59
CA ALA A 103 -1.92 9.39 -15.15
C ALA A 103 -2.96 8.44 -14.51
N PHE A 104 -3.11 8.47 -13.18
CA PHE A 104 -4.12 7.66 -12.48
C PHE A 104 -5.56 8.12 -12.80
N ARG A 105 -5.85 9.43 -12.93
CA ARG A 105 -7.16 9.90 -13.38
C ARG A 105 -7.51 9.38 -14.76
N ARG A 106 -6.56 9.42 -15.70
CA ARG A 106 -6.74 8.85 -17.03
C ARG A 106 -6.96 7.36 -17.00
N ALA A 107 -6.28 6.63 -16.12
CA ALA A 107 -6.52 5.21 -15.89
C ALA A 107 -7.97 4.96 -15.44
N LEU A 108 -8.48 5.77 -14.51
CA LEU A 108 -9.84 5.67 -13.98
C LEU A 108 -10.94 6.10 -14.96
N VAL A 109 -10.60 6.79 -16.04
CA VAL A 109 -11.53 7.02 -17.17
C VAL A 109 -11.76 5.72 -17.95
N ILE A 110 -10.74 4.85 -18.02
CA ILE A 110 -10.84 3.55 -18.71
C ILE A 110 -11.51 2.50 -17.81
N ASP A 111 -11.13 2.42 -16.55
CA ASP A 111 -11.67 1.51 -15.56
C ASP A 111 -11.85 2.26 -14.21
N PRO A 112 -13.08 2.74 -13.92
CA PRO A 112 -13.37 3.55 -12.74
C PRO A 112 -13.15 2.83 -11.40
N ASP A 113 -13.19 1.50 -11.39
CA ASP A 113 -13.09 0.67 -10.19
C ASP A 113 -11.71 -0.01 -10.06
N ASN A 114 -10.72 0.43 -10.82
CA ASN A 114 -9.38 -0.12 -10.71
C ASN A 114 -8.73 0.23 -9.37
N ALA A 115 -8.66 -0.74 -8.47
CA ALA A 115 -8.14 -0.57 -7.11
C ALA A 115 -6.72 0.02 -7.07
N ARG A 116 -5.82 -0.40 -7.98
CA ARG A 116 -4.45 0.12 -8.05
C ARG A 116 -4.41 1.59 -8.45
N ALA A 117 -5.21 1.98 -9.45
CA ALA A 117 -5.29 3.38 -9.90
C ALA A 117 -5.93 4.27 -8.83
N LEU A 118 -7.01 3.81 -8.19
CA LEU A 118 -7.68 4.48 -7.06
C LEU A 118 -6.70 4.72 -5.92
N ARG A 119 -5.97 3.69 -5.49
CA ARG A 119 -4.95 3.79 -4.45
C ARG A 119 -3.79 4.72 -4.85
N GLY A 120 -3.31 4.62 -6.09
CA GLY A 120 -2.27 5.50 -6.62
C GLY A 120 -2.68 6.97 -6.64
N LEU A 121 -3.92 7.25 -7.05
CA LEU A 121 -4.50 8.61 -7.01
C LEU A 121 -4.65 9.09 -5.55
N GLY A 122 -5.14 8.24 -4.64
CA GLY A 122 -5.24 8.55 -3.21
C GLY A 122 -3.90 8.97 -2.61
N ASN A 123 -2.83 8.21 -2.87
CA ASN A 123 -1.47 8.56 -2.44
C ASN A 123 -1.00 9.92 -3.02
N SER A 124 -1.29 10.17 -4.30
CA SER A 124 -0.95 11.44 -4.94
C SER A 124 -1.72 12.62 -4.35
N LEU A 125 -2.97 12.40 -3.94
CA LEU A 125 -3.80 13.41 -3.28
C LEU A 125 -3.32 13.72 -1.85
N ILE A 126 -2.88 12.70 -1.07
CA ILE A 126 -2.21 12.95 0.23
C ILE A 126 -0.99 13.84 0.05
N ALA A 127 -0.16 13.57 -0.96
CA ALA A 127 1.04 14.37 -1.22
C ALA A 127 0.73 15.81 -1.66
N GLN A 128 -0.49 16.06 -2.14
CA GLN A 128 -1.02 17.39 -2.48
C GLN A 128 -1.84 18.02 -1.36
N ASP A 129 -1.88 17.42 -0.16
CA ASP A 129 -2.67 17.85 1.00
C ASP A 129 -4.20 17.87 0.75
N GLN A 130 -4.68 17.11 -0.24
CA GLN A 130 -6.10 16.97 -0.60
C GLN A 130 -6.69 15.74 0.13
N LEU A 131 -6.78 15.81 1.45
CA LEU A 131 -6.99 14.67 2.33
C LEU A 131 -8.37 14.04 2.18
N ASP A 132 -9.44 14.83 2.10
CA ASP A 132 -10.81 14.33 1.94
C ASP A 132 -10.98 13.58 0.62
N LEU A 133 -10.41 14.11 -0.46
CA LEU A 133 -10.42 13.44 -1.76
C LEU A 133 -9.58 12.14 -1.74
N ALA A 134 -8.48 12.13 -1.00
CA ALA A 134 -7.68 10.92 -0.82
C ALA A 134 -8.49 9.83 -0.11
N VAL A 135 -9.19 10.17 0.97
CA VAL A 135 -10.08 9.25 1.69
C VAL A 135 -11.12 8.65 0.75
N GLU A 136 -11.80 9.47 -0.06
CA GLU A 136 -12.79 8.98 -1.04
C GLU A 136 -12.16 7.94 -2.00
N LYS A 137 -10.95 8.21 -2.52
CA LYS A 137 -10.31 7.30 -3.47
C LYS A 137 -9.87 6.00 -2.81
N PHE A 138 -9.35 6.04 -1.58
CA PHE A 138 -9.01 4.82 -0.85
C PHE A 138 -10.24 4.01 -0.45
N GLN A 139 -11.34 4.64 -0.07
CA GLN A 139 -12.61 3.94 0.20
C GLN A 139 -13.09 3.17 -1.04
N LYS A 140 -13.05 3.80 -2.21
CA LYS A 140 -13.35 3.12 -3.47
C LYS A 140 -12.34 2.00 -3.77
N ALA A 141 -11.06 2.19 -3.48
CA ALA A 141 -10.04 1.14 -3.65
C ALA A 141 -10.34 -0.08 -2.76
N VAL A 142 -10.72 0.13 -1.48
CA VAL A 142 -11.13 -0.93 -0.55
C VAL A 142 -12.41 -1.62 -1.03
N ALA A 143 -13.38 -0.88 -1.57
CA ALA A 143 -14.60 -1.47 -2.11
C ALA A 143 -14.30 -2.35 -3.35
N ALA A 144 -13.36 -1.93 -4.20
CA ALA A 144 -12.95 -2.68 -5.39
C ALA A 144 -12.06 -3.90 -5.06
N ASP A 145 -11.17 -3.78 -4.08
CA ASP A 145 -10.34 -4.88 -3.58
C ASP A 145 -10.24 -4.82 -2.04
N PRO A 146 -11.14 -5.53 -1.33
CA PRO A 146 -11.14 -5.57 0.13
C PRO A 146 -9.91 -6.24 0.76
N LYS A 147 -9.05 -6.88 -0.04
CA LYS A 147 -7.81 -7.50 0.41
C LYS A 147 -6.56 -6.64 0.16
N ASP A 148 -6.71 -5.49 -0.49
CA ASP A 148 -5.59 -4.54 -0.65
C ASP A 148 -5.30 -3.79 0.66
N TYR A 149 -4.53 -4.41 1.57
CA TYR A 149 -4.12 -3.81 2.84
C TYR A 149 -3.44 -2.44 2.68
N ARG A 150 -2.88 -2.15 1.49
CA ARG A 150 -2.25 -0.85 1.20
C ARG A 150 -3.28 0.28 1.06
N ALA A 151 -4.50 -0.04 0.63
CA ALA A 151 -5.59 0.93 0.61
C ALA A 151 -6.02 1.30 2.03
N TYR A 152 -6.10 0.32 2.94
CA TYR A 152 -6.32 0.58 4.37
C TYR A 152 -5.18 1.41 4.99
N SER A 153 -3.93 1.10 4.67
CA SER A 153 -2.79 1.92 5.08
C SER A 153 -2.94 3.37 4.59
N GLY A 154 -3.39 3.57 3.36
CA GLY A 154 -3.66 4.89 2.78
C GLY A 154 -4.76 5.66 3.54
N LEU A 155 -5.86 4.99 3.90
CA LEU A 155 -6.92 5.57 4.76
C LEU A 155 -6.36 6.01 6.11
N GLY A 156 -5.59 5.13 6.76
CA GLY A 156 -4.94 5.47 8.02
C GLY A 156 -4.04 6.70 7.91
N VAL A 157 -3.18 6.77 6.89
CA VAL A 157 -2.29 7.92 6.66
C VAL A 157 -3.07 9.21 6.38
N ALA A 158 -4.19 9.13 5.64
CA ALA A 158 -5.04 10.28 5.37
C ALA A 158 -5.68 10.81 6.68
N HIS A 159 -6.26 9.92 7.50
CA HIS A 159 -6.85 10.29 8.79
C HIS A 159 -5.80 10.81 9.79
N ASP A 160 -4.62 10.18 9.88
CA ASP A 160 -3.52 10.72 10.69
C ASP A 160 -3.10 12.12 10.25
N SER A 161 -3.11 12.40 8.93
CA SER A 161 -2.78 13.71 8.39
C SER A 161 -3.80 14.78 8.76
N MET A 162 -5.03 14.39 9.07
CA MET A 162 -6.10 15.22 9.61
C MET A 162 -6.10 15.26 11.16
N ALA A 163 -5.12 14.59 11.80
CA ALA A 163 -5.03 14.36 13.25
C ALA A 163 -6.21 13.55 13.84
N ASP A 164 -6.95 12.82 13.00
CA ASP A 164 -7.96 11.85 13.43
C ASP A 164 -7.30 10.49 13.69
N HIS A 165 -6.45 10.46 14.73
CA HIS A 165 -5.63 9.31 15.07
C HIS A 165 -6.46 8.07 15.44
N ALA A 166 -7.62 8.26 16.07
CA ALA A 166 -8.49 7.15 16.45
C ALA A 166 -8.94 6.38 15.20
N LYS A 167 -9.44 7.10 14.20
CA LYS A 167 -9.90 6.49 12.94
C LYS A 167 -8.74 5.94 12.10
N ALA A 168 -7.58 6.60 12.14
CA ALA A 168 -6.38 6.09 11.49
C ALA A 168 -5.99 4.71 12.03
N GLN A 169 -6.02 4.53 13.37
CA GLN A 169 -5.72 3.27 14.03
C GLN A 169 -6.69 2.15 13.65
N GLU A 170 -7.99 2.44 13.53
CA GLU A 170 -8.99 1.47 13.03
C GLU A 170 -8.57 0.91 11.66
N PHE A 171 -8.18 1.78 10.73
CA PHE A 171 -7.76 1.36 9.39
C PHE A 171 -6.43 0.61 9.41
N TYR A 172 -5.48 1.00 10.25
CA TYR A 172 -4.24 0.23 10.37
C TYR A 172 -4.48 -1.17 10.95
N TYR A 173 -5.34 -1.31 11.93
CA TYR A 173 -5.74 -2.62 12.46
C TYR A 173 -6.42 -3.47 11.38
N ALA A 174 -7.38 -2.92 10.63
CA ALA A 174 -8.02 -3.62 9.52
C ALA A 174 -6.99 -4.07 8.44
N GLY A 175 -6.00 -3.24 8.13
CA GLY A 175 -4.90 -3.63 7.24
C GLY A 175 -4.03 -4.74 7.82
N LEU A 176 -3.78 -4.75 9.14
CA LEU A 176 -3.00 -5.78 9.83
C LEU A 176 -3.76 -7.11 9.97
N GLU A 177 -5.09 -7.13 9.95
CA GLU A 177 -5.87 -8.38 9.83
C GLU A 177 -5.57 -9.09 8.50
N ILE A 178 -5.33 -8.34 7.43
CA ILE A 178 -5.00 -8.88 6.09
C ILE A 178 -3.50 -9.20 5.98
N ALA A 179 -2.64 -8.33 6.49
CA ALA A 179 -1.19 -8.44 6.39
C ALA A 179 -0.53 -8.24 7.79
N PRO A 180 -0.60 -9.26 8.68
CA PRO A 180 -0.18 -9.14 10.07
C PRO A 180 1.28 -8.73 10.26
N ASP A 181 2.16 -9.12 9.32
CA ASP A 181 3.60 -8.89 9.40
C ASP A 181 4.09 -7.69 8.58
N ASP A 182 3.16 -6.89 7.99
CA ASP A 182 3.57 -5.71 7.22
C ASP A 182 4.19 -4.65 8.12
N VAL A 183 5.48 -4.41 7.90
CA VAL A 183 6.30 -3.49 8.69
C VAL A 183 5.82 -2.05 8.57
N ASN A 184 5.33 -1.64 7.39
CA ASN A 184 4.89 -0.26 7.19
C ASN A 184 3.59 0.01 7.94
N LEU A 185 2.64 -0.93 7.93
CA LEU A 185 1.41 -0.83 8.72
C LEU A 185 1.72 -0.73 10.22
N ARG A 186 2.60 -1.60 10.74
CA ARG A 186 3.00 -1.56 12.17
C ARG A 186 3.72 -0.25 12.51
N ASN A 187 4.61 0.24 11.65
CA ASN A 187 5.27 1.54 11.85
C ASN A 187 4.26 2.70 11.87
N ASN A 188 3.32 2.70 10.94
CA ASN A 188 2.30 3.74 10.87
C ASN A 188 1.38 3.71 12.10
N LEU A 189 0.92 2.51 12.53
CA LEU A 189 0.13 2.34 13.75
C LEU A 189 0.89 2.83 14.99
N GLY A 190 2.17 2.46 15.12
CA GLY A 190 3.00 2.90 16.24
C GLY A 190 3.17 4.43 16.28
N LEU A 191 3.35 5.08 15.12
CA LEU A 191 3.41 6.54 15.05
C LEU A 191 2.06 7.19 15.36
N SER A 192 0.97 6.64 14.85
CA SER A 192 -0.39 7.11 15.13
C SER A 192 -0.69 7.09 16.63
N LEU A 193 -0.33 5.97 17.31
CA LEU A 193 -0.43 5.85 18.77
C LEU A 193 0.43 6.91 19.49
N ALA A 194 1.64 7.18 19.02
CA ALA A 194 2.51 8.20 19.62
C ALA A 194 1.92 9.61 19.47
N PHE A 195 1.34 9.93 18.31
CA PHE A 195 0.67 11.22 18.09
C PHE A 195 -0.63 11.36 18.91
N ALA A 196 -1.33 10.26 19.15
CA ALA A 196 -2.49 10.21 20.03
C ALA A 196 -2.14 10.31 21.53
N GLY A 197 -0.84 10.27 21.89
CA GLY A 197 -0.38 10.26 23.28
C GLY A 197 -0.33 8.89 23.94
N HIS A 198 -0.62 7.82 23.20
CA HIS A 198 -0.58 6.43 23.68
C HIS A 198 0.85 5.87 23.60
N TYR A 199 1.80 6.50 24.29
CA TYR A 199 3.24 6.25 24.13
C TYR A 199 3.66 4.82 24.47
N ASN A 200 3.07 4.20 25.49
CA ASN A 200 3.39 2.82 25.86
C ASN A 200 3.04 1.86 24.71
N GLY A 201 1.84 1.97 24.14
CA GLY A 201 1.42 1.17 22.99
C GLY A 201 2.28 1.43 21.75
N ALA A 202 2.66 2.70 21.50
CA ALA A 202 3.57 3.05 20.44
C ALA A 202 4.93 2.34 20.57
N VAL A 203 5.51 2.38 21.77
CA VAL A 203 6.80 1.73 22.05
C VAL A 203 6.70 0.20 21.95
N GLU A 204 5.60 -0.40 22.42
CA GLU A 204 5.36 -1.83 22.31
C GLU A 204 5.38 -2.32 20.86
N ILE A 205 4.77 -1.56 19.94
CA ILE A 205 4.75 -1.90 18.51
C ILE A 205 6.07 -1.56 17.81
N LEU A 206 6.67 -0.40 18.08
CA LEU A 206 7.84 0.09 17.34
C LEU A 206 9.14 -0.55 17.77
N ARG A 207 9.28 -0.94 19.05
CA ARG A 207 10.53 -1.50 19.61
C ARG A 207 10.95 -2.80 18.94
N PRO A 208 10.08 -3.80 18.74
CA PRO A 208 10.43 -5.01 18.00
C PRO A 208 10.88 -4.71 16.57
N LEU A 209 10.26 -3.71 15.89
CA LEU A 209 10.62 -3.32 14.54
C LEU A 209 12.02 -2.68 14.47
N ALA A 210 12.35 -1.84 15.45
CA ALA A 210 13.63 -1.14 15.54
C ALA A 210 14.79 -2.08 15.89
N LEU A 211 14.52 -3.22 16.57
CA LEU A 211 15.54 -4.15 17.05
C LEU A 211 15.66 -5.42 16.20
N ARG A 212 14.77 -5.67 15.25
CA ARG A 212 14.82 -6.85 14.38
C ARG A 212 16.08 -6.86 13.51
N PRO A 213 16.57 -8.03 13.09
CA PRO A 213 17.59 -8.13 12.04
C PRO A 213 17.09 -7.42 10.76
N GLY A 214 17.92 -6.54 10.20
CA GLY A 214 17.55 -5.74 9.02
C GLY A 214 16.67 -4.52 9.31
N ALA A 215 16.51 -4.12 10.60
CA ALA A 215 15.86 -2.85 10.94
C ALA A 215 16.56 -1.66 10.24
N THR A 216 15.76 -0.79 9.66
CA THR A 216 16.25 0.41 8.97
C THR A 216 16.46 1.56 9.95
N ALA A 217 17.21 2.59 9.53
CA ALA A 217 17.31 3.84 10.27
C ALA A 217 15.92 4.46 10.53
N ARG A 218 14.99 4.33 9.57
CA ARG A 218 13.61 4.80 9.72
C ARG A 218 12.88 4.10 10.89
N ASP A 219 13.03 2.79 11.03
CA ASP A 219 12.39 2.02 12.11
C ASP A 219 12.89 2.52 13.48
N ARG A 220 14.20 2.72 13.62
CA ARG A 220 14.80 3.25 14.86
C ARG A 220 14.43 4.70 15.13
N GLN A 221 14.36 5.54 14.09
CA GLN A 221 13.96 6.94 14.24
C GLN A 221 12.48 7.10 14.63
N ASN A 222 11.59 6.22 14.13
CA ASN A 222 10.19 6.19 14.55
C ASN A 222 10.07 5.86 16.05
N LEU A 223 10.85 4.90 16.54
CA LEU A 223 10.89 4.58 17.97
C LEU A 223 11.49 5.73 18.79
N ALA A 224 12.59 6.34 18.32
CA ALA A 224 13.19 7.52 18.95
C ALA A 224 12.21 8.69 19.05
N LEU A 225 11.40 8.91 18.00
CA LEU A 225 10.34 9.92 18.01
C LEU A 225 9.26 9.60 19.07
N ALA A 226 8.81 8.35 19.16
CA ALA A 226 7.83 7.93 20.17
C ALA A 226 8.35 8.18 21.59
N TYR A 227 9.60 7.80 21.90
CA TYR A 227 10.26 8.16 23.17
C TYR A 227 10.40 9.65 23.36
N GLY A 228 10.81 10.40 22.31
CA GLY A 228 10.94 11.85 22.36
C GLY A 228 9.61 12.55 22.68
N LEU A 229 8.50 12.08 22.08
CA LEU A 229 7.16 12.62 22.37
C LEU A 229 6.68 12.27 23.78
N SER A 230 7.04 11.12 24.31
CA SER A 230 6.70 10.72 25.70
C SER A 230 7.52 11.50 26.76
N GLY A 231 8.62 12.14 26.36
CA GLY A 231 9.56 12.80 27.26
C GLY A 231 10.68 11.89 27.78
N ASP A 232 10.77 10.64 27.33
CA ASP A 232 11.88 9.73 27.63
C ASP A 232 13.09 10.04 26.74
N ILE A 233 13.74 11.15 27.08
CA ILE A 233 14.87 11.71 26.29
C ILE A 233 16.04 10.71 26.25
N LYS A 234 16.28 9.98 27.33
CA LYS A 234 17.38 9.00 27.41
C LYS A 234 17.24 7.90 26.35
N ASN A 235 16.07 7.29 26.26
CA ASN A 235 15.82 6.25 25.25
C ASN A 235 15.74 6.86 23.83
N ALA A 236 15.16 8.05 23.67
CA ALA A 236 15.15 8.74 22.38
C ALA A 236 16.58 8.99 21.85
N GLU A 237 17.50 9.47 22.69
CA GLU A 237 18.92 9.64 22.33
C GLU A 237 19.60 8.31 22.00
N ASN A 238 19.38 7.27 22.80
CA ASN A 238 20.01 5.98 22.59
C ASN A 238 19.70 5.41 21.19
N PHE A 239 18.43 5.47 20.76
CA PHE A 239 18.05 5.02 19.42
C PHE A 239 18.49 5.96 18.32
N ALA A 240 18.49 7.28 18.55
CA ALA A 240 18.97 8.25 17.55
C ALA A 240 20.48 8.09 17.30
N ARG A 241 21.29 7.81 18.31
CA ARG A 241 22.75 7.60 18.21
C ARG A 241 23.15 6.39 17.38
N MET A 242 22.24 5.46 17.14
CA MET A 242 22.53 4.29 16.27
C MET A 242 22.72 4.68 14.81
N ASP A 243 22.17 5.83 14.39
CA ASP A 243 22.15 6.26 12.98
C ASP A 243 22.69 7.69 12.77
N MET A 244 22.99 8.43 13.84
CA MET A 244 23.31 9.86 13.79
C MET A 244 24.54 10.21 14.62
N ASP A 245 25.26 11.24 14.17
CA ASP A 245 26.28 11.91 14.97
C ASP A 245 25.67 12.74 16.11
N SER A 246 26.52 13.25 17.00
CA SER A 246 26.07 14.01 18.18
C SER A 246 25.26 15.25 17.81
N ARG A 247 25.61 15.95 16.74
CA ARG A 247 24.86 17.12 16.26
C ARG A 247 23.47 16.73 15.71
N GLY A 248 23.40 15.60 15.02
CA GLY A 248 22.14 15.03 14.54
C GLY A 248 21.20 14.66 15.69
N VAL A 249 21.74 14.03 16.72
CA VAL A 249 21.00 13.70 17.94
C VAL A 249 20.48 14.94 18.64
N GLU A 250 21.32 15.96 18.87
CA GLU A 250 20.92 17.21 19.50
C GLU A 250 19.79 17.91 18.74
N ARG A 251 19.90 18.01 17.41
CA ARG A 251 18.83 18.56 16.56
C ARG A 251 17.52 17.76 16.71
N ASN A 252 17.60 16.43 16.77
CA ASN A 252 16.41 15.60 16.95
C ASN A 252 15.77 15.79 18.32
N MET A 253 16.56 15.88 19.40
CA MET A 253 16.02 16.11 20.74
C MET A 253 15.33 17.48 20.83
N SER A 254 15.94 18.52 20.26
CA SER A 254 15.35 19.86 20.16
C SER A 254 14.04 19.84 19.35
N TYR A 255 14.04 19.09 18.25
CA TYR A 255 12.85 18.91 17.41
C TYR A 255 11.72 18.17 18.14
N TYR A 256 12.02 17.11 18.89
CA TYR A 256 11.02 16.38 19.69
C TYR A 256 10.45 17.25 20.82
N ALA A 257 11.29 18.09 21.45
CA ALA A 257 10.84 19.06 22.45
C ALA A 257 9.88 20.08 21.83
N ALA A 258 10.20 20.60 20.63
CA ALA A 258 9.31 21.50 19.89
C ALA A 258 7.98 20.82 19.53
N LEU A 259 7.99 19.59 19.05
CA LEU A 259 6.76 18.84 18.75
C LEU A 259 5.88 18.65 20.00
N ARG A 260 6.50 18.37 21.15
CA ARG A 260 5.78 18.21 22.43
C ARG A 260 5.10 19.51 22.87
N SER A 261 5.70 20.66 22.60
CA SER A 261 5.15 21.98 22.97
C SER A 261 4.03 22.44 22.04
N MET A 262 3.82 21.82 20.89
CA MET A 262 2.75 22.18 19.96
C MET A 262 1.38 21.76 20.54
N SER A 263 0.48 22.72 20.71
CA SER A 263 -0.91 22.48 21.12
C SER A 263 -1.79 21.99 19.97
N ASP A 264 -1.50 22.41 18.72
CA ASP A 264 -2.24 22.02 17.53
C ASP A 264 -1.76 20.63 17.01
N PRO A 265 -2.61 19.59 17.08
CA PRO A 265 -2.25 18.25 16.64
C PRO A 265 -2.01 18.17 15.13
N VAL A 266 -2.74 18.96 14.32
CA VAL A 266 -2.57 18.98 12.86
C VAL A 266 -1.21 19.55 12.48
N LEU A 267 -0.82 20.65 13.10
CA LEU A 267 0.53 21.24 12.89
C LEU A 267 1.63 20.29 13.34
N ARG A 268 1.43 19.55 14.43
CA ARG A 268 2.38 18.53 14.90
C ARG A 268 2.61 17.44 13.84
N VAL A 269 1.54 16.86 13.29
CA VAL A 269 1.64 15.83 12.24
C VAL A 269 2.26 16.39 10.96
N ARG A 270 1.85 17.59 10.53
CA ARG A 270 2.42 18.27 9.35
C ARG A 270 3.90 18.51 9.48
N SER A 271 4.36 18.93 10.67
CA SER A 271 5.78 19.17 10.97
C SER A 271 6.61 17.91 10.81
N VAL A 272 6.11 16.75 11.29
CA VAL A 272 6.81 15.46 11.15
C VAL A 272 6.89 15.05 9.70
N ARG A 273 5.81 15.17 8.93
CA ARG A 273 5.80 14.85 7.49
C ARG A 273 6.82 15.71 6.71
N ALA A 274 6.88 17.01 6.99
CA ALA A 274 7.84 17.91 6.37
C ALA A 274 9.29 17.58 6.76
N GLY A 275 9.54 17.25 8.02
CA GLY A 275 10.86 16.84 8.50
C GLY A 275 11.37 15.53 7.88
N HIS A 276 10.50 14.57 7.60
CA HIS A 276 10.85 13.34 6.87
C HIS A 276 11.20 13.64 5.40
N ALA A 277 10.46 14.52 4.73
CA ALA A 277 10.71 14.87 3.34
C ALA A 277 12.05 15.60 3.14
N LEU A 278 12.51 16.38 4.13
CA LEU A 278 13.81 17.07 4.09
C LEU A 278 14.99 16.15 4.34
N ARG A 279 14.80 15.00 5.01
CA ARG A 279 15.86 14.04 5.33
C ARG A 279 16.04 12.95 4.26
N SER A 280 15.08 12.77 3.36
CA SER A 280 15.12 11.80 2.27
C SER A 280 15.73 12.35 0.98
N ARG A 281 16.17 13.61 0.98
CA ARG A 281 16.93 14.29 -0.07
C ARG A 281 18.40 14.43 0.34
#